data_95ecb059334808496944e431a053a975
#
_entry.id   95ecb059334808496944e431a053a975
#
_cell.length_a   1.000
_cell.length_b   1.000
_cell.length_c   1.000
_cell.angle_alpha   90.00
_cell.angle_beta   90.00
_cell.angle_gamma   90.00
#
_symmetry.space_group_name_H-M   'P 1'
#
loop_
_entity.id
_entity.type
_entity.pdbx_description
1 polymer ?
#
loop_
_entity_poly.entity_id
_entity_poly.type
_entity_poly.pdbx_seq_one_letter_code
_entity_poly.pdbx_strand_id
1 'polypeptide(L)'
;IILSLFAAIAEVLHYYIDNMARESFLPTARKYSSVVRHGALVDYHARGAIAASVDLVVSRDVSGDSIGAKLTIPSGTLFTDSNGNKWLSSRDVTWYANVTTCKVPVVQHELYTESQINGMVIPSDERVTITLGTLPNGKYYEHGTMSMKIGGESWVLVNTFAYSKPTDKHFMVTIDEALNPYILFGDGKYGQKPAANAKISEVKFYLTTGINGNVKSGMITSVPSVISSSVTDATVSNTYAA
;
A
#
# COMPACT_ATOMS: atom_id res chain seq x y z
N ILE A 1 -18.75 -12.25 51.41
CA ILE A 1 -17.57 -11.64 50.80
C ILE A 1 -16.76 -12.70 50.02
N ILE A 2 -16.36 -13.84 50.61
CA ILE A 2 -15.56 -14.86 49.94
C ILE A 2 -16.35 -15.49 48.77
N LEU A 3 -17.63 -15.82 48.97
CA LEU A 3 -18.48 -16.39 47.92
C LEU A 3 -18.68 -15.45 46.73
N SER A 4 -18.83 -14.14 47.00
CA SER A 4 -18.95 -13.12 45.96
C SER A 4 -17.65 -12.95 45.18
N LEU A 5 -16.50 -13.12 45.80
CA LEU A 5 -15.20 -13.10 45.13
C LEU A 5 -15.05 -14.30 44.18
N PHE A 6 -15.39 -15.52 44.63
CA PHE A 6 -15.38 -16.70 43.77
C PHE A 6 -16.36 -16.59 42.60
N ALA A 7 -17.55 -16.03 42.80
CA ALA A 7 -18.50 -15.78 41.73
C ALA A 7 -17.95 -14.80 40.69
N ALA A 8 -17.31 -13.71 41.09
CA ALA A 8 -16.70 -12.76 40.20
C ALA A 8 -15.54 -13.36 39.39
N ILE A 9 -14.70 -14.20 40.03
CA ILE A 9 -13.63 -14.92 39.33
C ILE A 9 -14.22 -15.90 38.31
N ALA A 10 -15.26 -16.64 38.68
CA ALA A 10 -15.92 -17.58 37.77
C ALA A 10 -16.53 -16.86 36.56
N GLU A 11 -17.15 -15.69 36.73
CA GLU A 11 -17.72 -14.88 35.67
C GLU A 11 -16.61 -14.43 34.67
N VAL A 12 -15.48 -13.96 35.19
CA VAL A 12 -14.35 -13.56 34.36
C VAL A 12 -13.79 -14.77 33.57
N LEU A 13 -13.67 -15.93 34.21
CA LEU A 13 -13.20 -17.15 33.54
C LEU A 13 -14.18 -17.60 32.44
N HIS A 14 -15.49 -17.57 32.70
CA HIS A 14 -16.51 -17.88 31.70
C HIS A 14 -16.42 -16.92 30.51
N TYR A 15 -16.25 -15.63 30.75
CA TYR A 15 -16.07 -14.64 29.70
C TYR A 15 -14.87 -14.98 28.78
N TYR A 16 -13.73 -15.36 29.37
CA TYR A 16 -12.56 -15.74 28.60
C TYR A 16 -12.76 -17.03 27.81
N ILE A 17 -13.43 -18.02 28.39
CA ILE A 17 -13.76 -19.30 27.72
C ILE A 17 -14.71 -19.03 26.53
N ASP A 18 -15.76 -18.28 26.73
CA ASP A 18 -16.73 -17.93 25.69
C ASP A 18 -16.07 -17.13 24.56
N ASN A 19 -15.20 -16.18 24.92
CA ASN A 19 -14.46 -15.37 23.94
C ASN A 19 -13.50 -16.26 23.13
N MET A 20 -12.78 -17.18 23.77
CA MET A 20 -11.89 -18.11 23.09
C MET A 20 -12.69 -19.06 22.17
N ALA A 21 -13.83 -19.56 22.60
CA ALA A 21 -14.71 -20.40 21.79
C ALA A 21 -15.22 -19.64 20.55
N ARG A 22 -15.64 -18.37 20.70
CA ARG A 22 -16.05 -17.53 19.56
C ARG A 22 -14.93 -17.31 18.56
N GLU A 23 -13.72 -17.00 19.05
CA GLU A 23 -12.58 -16.73 18.19
C GLU A 23 -12.04 -18.00 17.49
N SER A 24 -12.46 -19.19 17.92
CA SER A 24 -12.06 -20.47 17.32
C SER A 24 -12.75 -20.79 16.00
N PHE A 25 -13.81 -20.09 15.65
CA PHE A 25 -14.60 -20.32 14.43
C PHE A 25 -14.73 -19.05 13.60
N LEU A 26 -14.47 -19.16 12.29
CA LEU A 26 -14.53 -18.03 11.36
C LEU A 26 -15.87 -17.25 11.39
N PRO A 27 -17.06 -17.87 11.42
CA PRO A 27 -18.32 -17.14 11.43
C PRO A 27 -18.57 -16.31 12.71
N THR A 28 -17.92 -16.69 13.80
CA THR A 28 -18.10 -16.04 15.12
C THR A 28 -16.91 -15.20 15.57
N ALA A 29 -15.76 -15.33 14.91
CA ALA A 29 -14.57 -14.56 15.17
C ALA A 29 -14.80 -13.06 14.93
N ARG A 30 -14.38 -12.23 15.89
CA ARG A 30 -14.52 -10.77 15.85
C ARG A 30 -13.19 -10.05 15.79
N LYS A 31 -12.12 -10.70 16.27
CA LYS A 31 -10.78 -10.12 16.21
C LYS A 31 -10.21 -10.27 14.80
N TYR A 32 -9.65 -9.18 14.28
CA TYR A 32 -9.01 -9.17 12.96
C TYR A 32 -7.95 -10.28 12.84
N SER A 33 -7.10 -10.45 13.87
CA SER A 33 -6.06 -11.49 13.90
C SER A 33 -6.62 -12.91 13.81
N SER A 34 -7.77 -13.19 14.47
CA SER A 34 -8.42 -14.51 14.39
C SER A 34 -8.96 -14.75 12.99
N VAL A 35 -9.64 -13.76 12.40
CA VAL A 35 -10.19 -13.86 11.03
C VAL A 35 -9.08 -14.08 10.00
N VAL A 36 -7.97 -13.33 10.10
CA VAL A 36 -6.82 -13.48 9.19
C VAL A 36 -6.18 -14.86 9.33
N ARG A 37 -6.02 -15.37 10.56
CA ARG A 37 -5.47 -16.72 10.79
C ARG A 37 -6.36 -17.83 10.23
N HIS A 38 -7.68 -17.71 10.40
CA HIS A 38 -8.63 -18.66 9.79
C HIS A 38 -8.61 -18.60 8.27
N GLY A 39 -8.50 -17.39 7.69
CA GLY A 39 -8.32 -17.21 6.25
C GLY A 39 -7.06 -17.90 5.74
N ALA A 40 -5.95 -17.77 6.45
CA ALA A 40 -4.68 -18.39 6.09
C ALA A 40 -4.73 -19.94 6.07
N LEU A 41 -5.63 -20.57 6.83
CA LEU A 41 -5.83 -22.03 6.77
C LEU A 41 -6.40 -22.53 5.44
N VAL A 42 -7.09 -21.64 4.71
CA VAL A 42 -7.65 -21.91 3.37
C VAL A 42 -6.89 -21.18 2.27
N ASP A 43 -5.63 -20.80 2.53
CA ASP A 43 -4.74 -20.05 1.62
C ASP A 43 -5.29 -18.66 1.20
N TYR A 44 -6.18 -18.10 2.01
CA TYR A 44 -6.64 -16.72 1.83
C TYR A 44 -5.76 -15.75 2.63
N HIS A 45 -4.98 -14.95 1.92
CA HIS A 45 -4.18 -13.88 2.53
C HIS A 45 -4.93 -12.56 2.46
N ALA A 46 -5.24 -12.00 3.64
CA ALA A 46 -5.91 -10.70 3.73
C ALA A 46 -5.01 -9.62 3.08
N ARG A 47 -5.58 -8.90 2.12
CA ARG A 47 -4.90 -7.80 1.45
C ARG A 47 -4.98 -6.54 2.30
N GLY A 48 -3.93 -5.73 2.25
CA GLY A 48 -3.94 -4.37 2.77
C GLY A 48 -4.80 -3.43 1.90
N ALA A 49 -4.70 -2.13 2.18
CA ALA A 49 -5.38 -1.11 1.39
C ALA A 49 -4.93 -1.18 -0.08
N ILE A 50 -5.86 -0.91 -0.98
CA ILE A 50 -5.62 -0.78 -2.43
C ILE A 50 -5.97 0.65 -2.80
N ALA A 51 -5.13 1.26 -3.62
CA ALA A 51 -5.36 2.61 -4.11
C ALA A 51 -6.49 2.66 -5.13
N ALA A 52 -7.26 3.75 -5.10
CA ALA A 52 -8.24 4.05 -6.14
C ALA A 52 -7.52 4.38 -7.46
N SER A 53 -8.09 4.00 -8.59
CA SER A 53 -7.53 4.27 -9.90
C SER A 53 -8.60 4.76 -10.87
N VAL A 54 -8.23 5.70 -11.74
CA VAL A 54 -9.13 6.28 -12.74
C VAL A 54 -8.35 6.78 -13.95
N ASP A 55 -9.00 6.82 -15.11
CA ASP A 55 -8.47 7.49 -16.30
C ASP A 55 -8.91 8.96 -16.30
N LEU A 56 -7.94 9.87 -16.27
CA LEU A 56 -8.18 11.30 -16.49
C LEU A 56 -8.28 11.59 -18.00
N VAL A 57 -9.20 12.45 -18.35
CA VAL A 57 -9.25 13.07 -19.67
C VAL A 57 -8.60 14.44 -19.57
N VAL A 58 -7.48 14.60 -20.24
CA VAL A 58 -6.81 15.89 -20.43
C VAL A 58 -7.22 16.40 -21.79
N SER A 59 -7.80 17.58 -21.85
CA SER A 59 -8.27 18.20 -23.09
C SER A 59 -7.68 19.60 -23.26
N ARG A 60 -7.65 20.07 -24.52
CA ARG A 60 -7.16 21.37 -24.93
C ARG A 60 -7.93 21.89 -26.13
N ASP A 61 -7.92 23.20 -26.32
CA ASP A 61 -8.28 23.79 -27.60
C ASP A 61 -7.06 23.76 -28.54
N VAL A 62 -7.24 23.26 -29.77
CA VAL A 62 -6.15 23.11 -30.75
C VAL A 62 -5.74 24.42 -31.40
N SER A 63 -6.50 25.50 -31.22
CA SER A 63 -6.39 26.73 -31.98
C SER A 63 -5.19 27.65 -31.61
N GLY A 64 -4.38 27.27 -30.62
CA GLY A 64 -3.26 28.10 -30.16
C GLY A 64 -2.06 27.39 -29.55
N ASP A 65 -2.03 26.06 -29.61
CA ASP A 65 -1.08 25.27 -28.83
C ASP A 65 0.29 25.07 -29.48
N SER A 66 1.33 25.10 -28.64
CA SER A 66 2.74 24.91 -28.99
C SER A 66 3.32 23.62 -28.41
N ILE A 67 2.60 22.49 -28.42
CA ILE A 67 3.20 21.24 -27.93
C ILE A 67 4.20 20.59 -28.89
N GLY A 68 4.53 21.27 -29.99
CA GLY A 68 5.35 20.68 -31.04
C GLY A 68 4.71 19.43 -31.65
N ALA A 69 5.51 18.40 -32.00
CA ALA A 69 4.98 17.17 -32.55
C ALA A 69 4.29 16.28 -31.50
N LYS A 70 4.73 16.33 -30.26
CA LYS A 70 4.20 15.53 -29.13
C LYS A 70 4.58 16.13 -27.77
N LEU A 71 3.75 15.91 -26.77
CA LEU A 71 4.03 16.13 -25.34
C LEU A 71 4.07 14.79 -24.63
N THR A 72 5.10 14.51 -23.85
CA THR A 72 5.16 13.32 -23.00
C THR A 72 4.82 13.69 -21.56
N ILE A 73 3.80 13.07 -21.00
CA ILE A 73 3.42 13.13 -19.60
C ILE A 73 4.08 11.93 -18.92
N PRO A 74 5.13 12.13 -18.11
CA PRO A 74 5.88 11.03 -17.53
C PRO A 74 5.07 10.33 -16.42
N SER A 75 5.37 9.06 -16.19
CA SER A 75 4.92 8.33 -15.01
C SER A 75 5.32 9.06 -13.73
N GLY A 76 4.45 9.05 -12.72
CA GLY A 76 4.66 9.80 -11.49
C GLY A 76 4.30 11.29 -11.57
N THR A 77 3.71 11.78 -12.69
CA THR A 77 3.18 13.14 -12.78
C THR A 77 2.05 13.31 -11.75
N LEU A 78 2.16 14.37 -10.93
CA LEU A 78 1.25 14.62 -9.82
C LEU A 78 0.02 15.41 -10.28
N PHE A 79 -1.14 14.84 -10.03
CA PHE A 79 -2.46 15.49 -10.08
C PHE A 79 -3.01 15.60 -8.66
N THR A 80 -3.94 16.51 -8.43
CA THR A 80 -4.57 16.71 -7.12
C THR A 80 -6.07 16.81 -7.28
N ASP A 81 -6.83 16.17 -6.41
CA ASP A 81 -8.28 16.34 -6.36
C ASP A 81 -8.69 17.55 -5.50
N SER A 82 -9.98 17.86 -5.48
CA SER A 82 -10.55 18.95 -4.69
C SER A 82 -10.42 18.75 -3.17
N ASN A 83 -10.13 17.52 -2.70
CA ASN A 83 -9.91 17.21 -1.30
C ASN A 83 -8.42 17.29 -0.91
N GLY A 84 -7.53 17.55 -1.88
CA GLY A 84 -6.08 17.61 -1.67
C GLY A 84 -5.38 16.26 -1.73
N ASN A 85 -6.07 15.17 -2.11
CA ASN A 85 -5.40 13.88 -2.30
C ASN A 85 -4.52 13.91 -3.55
N LYS A 86 -3.41 13.19 -3.48
CA LYS A 86 -2.43 13.08 -4.55
C LYS A 86 -2.75 11.90 -5.46
N TRP A 87 -2.69 12.15 -6.75
CA TRP A 87 -2.91 11.18 -7.81
C TRP A 87 -1.68 11.16 -8.72
N LEU A 88 -1.06 10.03 -8.90
CA LEU A 88 0.13 9.89 -9.74
C LEU A 88 -0.20 9.15 -11.02
N SER A 89 0.32 9.63 -12.15
CA SER A 89 0.23 8.88 -13.40
C SER A 89 0.96 7.55 -13.28
N SER A 90 0.30 6.46 -13.66
CA SER A 90 0.84 5.09 -13.51
C SER A 90 1.84 4.72 -14.61
N ARG A 91 1.84 5.44 -15.73
CA ARG A 91 2.72 5.20 -16.88
C ARG A 91 2.98 6.48 -17.67
N ASP A 92 4.00 6.44 -18.51
CA ASP A 92 4.25 7.50 -19.51
C ASP A 92 3.11 7.53 -20.53
N VAL A 93 2.63 8.73 -20.83
CA VAL A 93 1.59 8.95 -21.84
C VAL A 93 2.09 9.98 -22.85
N THR A 94 2.01 9.66 -24.13
CA THR A 94 2.36 10.58 -25.21
C THR A 94 1.10 11.21 -25.79
N TRP A 95 1.04 12.53 -25.77
CA TRP A 95 -0.03 13.33 -26.33
C TRP A 95 0.45 13.99 -27.64
N TYR A 96 -0.19 13.64 -28.76
CA TYR A 96 0.22 14.12 -30.10
C TYR A 96 -0.48 15.44 -30.44
N ALA A 97 0.20 16.24 -31.26
CA ALA A 97 -0.25 17.59 -31.64
C ALA A 97 -1.60 17.66 -32.35
N ASN A 98 -1.99 16.61 -33.05
CA ASN A 98 -3.23 16.54 -33.81
C ASN A 98 -4.44 16.00 -33.01
N VAL A 99 -4.28 15.79 -31.70
CA VAL A 99 -5.31 15.20 -30.84
C VAL A 99 -5.72 16.22 -29.77
N THR A 100 -7.02 16.46 -29.65
CA THR A 100 -7.60 17.39 -28.68
C THR A 100 -7.67 16.84 -27.26
N THR A 101 -7.68 15.53 -27.10
CA THR A 101 -7.85 14.85 -25.82
C THR A 101 -6.84 13.75 -25.62
N CYS A 102 -6.39 13.54 -24.40
CA CYS A 102 -5.49 12.47 -24.01
C CYS A 102 -6.00 11.80 -22.74
N LYS A 103 -5.91 10.47 -22.65
CA LYS A 103 -6.25 9.72 -21.44
C LYS A 103 -4.98 9.41 -20.65
N VAL A 104 -4.98 9.82 -19.38
CA VAL A 104 -3.88 9.59 -18.45
C VAL A 104 -4.38 8.71 -17.31
N PRO A 105 -3.93 7.46 -17.20
CA PRO A 105 -4.30 6.61 -16.08
C PRO A 105 -3.56 7.07 -14.83
N VAL A 106 -4.31 7.33 -13.76
CA VAL A 106 -3.78 7.78 -12.48
C VAL A 106 -4.23 6.88 -11.34
N VAL A 107 -3.41 6.85 -10.30
CA VAL A 107 -3.63 6.07 -9.09
C VAL A 107 -3.50 6.99 -7.88
N GLN A 108 -4.42 6.87 -6.93
CA GLN A 108 -4.45 7.67 -5.70
C GLN A 108 -3.42 7.11 -4.72
N HIS A 109 -2.18 7.49 -4.86
CA HIS A 109 -1.12 7.11 -3.95
C HIS A 109 -0.02 8.17 -3.84
N GLU A 110 0.79 8.05 -2.81
CA GLU A 110 1.92 8.92 -2.55
C GLU A 110 3.14 8.06 -2.25
N LEU A 111 4.25 8.31 -2.94
CA LEU A 111 5.51 7.61 -2.65
C LEU A 111 5.98 7.98 -1.24
N TYR A 112 6.21 6.96 -0.44
CA TYR A 112 6.75 7.07 0.91
C TYR A 112 8.12 6.39 0.99
N THR A 113 9.09 7.11 1.51
CA THR A 113 10.42 6.58 1.78
C THR A 113 10.57 6.44 3.28
N GLU A 114 10.64 5.19 3.74
CA GLU A 114 10.77 4.90 5.16
C GLU A 114 12.18 5.21 5.65
N SER A 115 12.31 6.27 6.46
CA SER A 115 13.61 6.71 6.97
C SER A 115 14.01 6.01 8.27
N GLN A 116 13.05 5.49 9.04
CA GLN A 116 13.33 4.84 10.32
C GLN A 116 13.97 3.46 10.15
N ILE A 117 13.60 2.74 9.08
CA ILE A 117 14.12 1.41 8.75
C ILE A 117 15.35 1.49 7.87
N ASN A 118 15.48 2.53 7.05
CA ASN A 118 16.68 2.75 6.24
C ASN A 118 17.91 2.94 7.14
N GLY A 119 18.86 2.04 7.00
CA GLY A 119 20.05 1.99 7.84
C GLY A 119 19.93 1.10 9.07
N MET A 120 18.75 0.57 9.37
CA MET A 120 18.58 -0.43 10.41
C MET A 120 19.37 -1.69 10.09
N VAL A 121 19.87 -2.34 11.12
CA VAL A 121 20.64 -3.58 11.02
C VAL A 121 19.71 -4.75 11.34
N ILE A 122 19.80 -5.80 10.54
CA ILE A 122 19.04 -7.04 10.76
C ILE A 122 19.46 -7.65 12.11
N PRO A 123 18.50 -7.91 13.03
CA PRO A 123 18.81 -8.59 14.29
C PRO A 123 19.23 -10.05 14.05
N SER A 124 19.91 -10.64 15.05
CA SER A 124 20.34 -12.03 15.00
C SER A 124 19.27 -13.06 15.34
N ASP A 125 18.02 -12.63 15.47
CA ASP A 125 16.90 -13.44 15.93
C ASP A 125 16.60 -14.62 14.99
N GLU A 126 15.98 -15.64 15.56
CA GLU A 126 15.61 -16.87 14.81
C GLU A 126 14.61 -16.60 13.71
N ARG A 127 13.61 -15.73 13.98
CA ARG A 127 12.67 -15.19 13.00
C ARG A 127 12.78 -13.66 12.96
N VAL A 128 13.23 -13.16 11.83
CA VAL A 128 13.36 -11.71 11.66
C VAL A 128 12.01 -11.11 11.28
N THR A 129 11.53 -10.21 12.15
CA THR A 129 10.32 -9.40 11.91
C THR A 129 10.68 -7.93 12.14
N ILE A 130 10.31 -7.07 11.20
CA ILE A 130 10.56 -5.64 11.29
C ILE A 130 9.24 -4.90 11.21
N THR A 131 8.91 -4.14 12.26
CA THR A 131 7.73 -3.30 12.28
C THR A 131 8.06 -1.96 11.64
N LEU A 132 7.27 -1.56 10.66
CA LEU A 132 7.28 -0.19 10.18
C LEU A 132 6.62 0.70 11.24
N GLY A 133 7.19 1.86 11.50
CA GLY A 133 6.62 2.82 12.43
C GLY A 133 5.16 3.19 12.11
N THR A 134 4.56 4.00 12.98
CA THR A 134 3.19 4.47 12.76
C THR A 134 3.11 5.30 11.48
N LEU A 135 2.24 4.91 10.57
CA LEU A 135 2.01 5.63 9.32
C LEU A 135 1.32 6.99 9.59
N PRO A 136 1.44 7.97 8.68
CA PRO A 136 0.73 9.23 8.78
C PRO A 136 -0.77 9.03 8.94
N ASN A 137 -1.42 9.83 9.78
CA ASN A 137 -2.85 9.69 10.09
C ASN A 137 -3.71 9.71 8.81
N GLY A 138 -4.64 8.77 8.72
CA GLY A 138 -5.54 8.61 7.57
C GLY A 138 -4.89 8.02 6.31
N LYS A 139 -3.64 7.56 6.41
CA LYS A 139 -2.94 6.88 5.31
C LYS A 139 -2.62 5.45 5.68
N TYR A 140 -2.68 4.57 4.69
CA TYR A 140 -2.46 3.14 4.81
C TYR A 140 -1.39 2.68 3.83
N TYR A 141 -0.67 1.64 4.20
CA TYR A 141 0.24 0.95 3.30
C TYR A 141 -0.54 0.38 2.09
N GLU A 142 -0.13 0.75 0.88
CA GLU A 142 -0.69 0.16 -0.33
C GLU A 142 -0.11 -1.23 -0.54
N HIS A 143 -0.99 -2.23 -0.56
CA HIS A 143 -0.60 -3.63 -0.65
C HIS A 143 0.18 -3.93 -1.92
N GLY A 144 1.30 -4.65 -1.77
CA GLY A 144 2.10 -5.12 -2.90
C GLY A 144 3.10 -4.11 -3.47
N THR A 145 3.27 -2.93 -2.84
CA THR A 145 4.10 -1.86 -3.43
C THR A 145 5.47 -1.70 -2.80
N MET A 146 5.79 -2.47 -1.75
CA MET A 146 7.07 -2.31 -1.04
C MET A 146 8.25 -2.86 -1.82
N SER A 147 9.32 -2.11 -1.83
CA SER A 147 10.64 -2.51 -2.33
C SER A 147 11.72 -2.17 -1.31
N MET A 148 12.76 -3.00 -1.21
CA MET A 148 13.90 -2.77 -0.32
C MET A 148 15.15 -3.49 -0.80
N LYS A 149 16.30 -3.07 -0.26
CA LYS A 149 17.57 -3.77 -0.38
C LYS A 149 18.10 -4.15 1.00
N ILE A 150 18.74 -5.32 1.10
CA ILE A 150 19.44 -5.76 2.31
C ILE A 150 20.85 -6.15 1.91
N GLY A 151 21.86 -5.57 2.57
CA GLY A 151 23.25 -5.78 2.22
C GLY A 151 23.61 -5.35 0.79
N GLY A 152 22.88 -4.36 0.24
CA GLY A 152 23.05 -3.87 -1.14
C GLY A 152 22.31 -4.69 -2.20
N GLU A 153 21.69 -5.83 -1.84
CA GLU A 153 20.99 -6.71 -2.76
C GLU A 153 19.47 -6.51 -2.69
N SER A 154 18.80 -6.53 -3.85
CA SER A 154 17.34 -6.39 -3.93
C SER A 154 16.63 -7.64 -3.44
N TRP A 155 15.62 -7.43 -2.59
CA TRP A 155 14.73 -8.49 -2.12
C TRP A 155 13.37 -8.37 -2.81
N VAL A 156 12.72 -9.51 -3.02
CA VAL A 156 11.46 -9.61 -3.77
C VAL A 156 10.30 -9.77 -2.80
N LEU A 157 9.29 -8.93 -2.96
CA LEU A 157 8.04 -9.04 -2.21
C LEU A 157 7.21 -10.22 -2.73
N VAL A 158 6.79 -11.09 -1.82
CA VAL A 158 5.93 -12.25 -2.11
C VAL A 158 4.71 -12.25 -1.18
N ASN A 159 3.63 -12.89 -1.62
CA ASN A 159 2.43 -13.03 -0.80
C ASN A 159 2.49 -14.23 0.16
N THR A 160 3.35 -15.22 -0.13
CA THR A 160 3.57 -16.41 0.68
C THR A 160 4.98 -16.96 0.47
N PHE A 161 5.54 -17.57 1.50
CA PHE A 161 6.83 -18.26 1.39
C PHE A 161 6.70 -19.74 0.94
N ALA A 162 5.48 -20.25 0.75
CA ALA A 162 5.23 -21.66 0.45
C ALA A 162 6.03 -22.20 -0.75
N TYR A 163 6.30 -21.35 -1.73
CA TYR A 163 7.04 -21.71 -2.95
C TYR A 163 8.48 -21.16 -2.97
N SER A 164 8.94 -20.55 -1.88
CA SER A 164 10.27 -19.96 -1.80
C SER A 164 11.31 -21.02 -1.48
N LYS A 165 12.42 -21.01 -2.21
CA LYS A 165 13.59 -21.86 -1.94
C LYS A 165 14.45 -21.25 -0.83
N PRO A 166 15.31 -22.01 -0.16
CA PRO A 166 16.18 -21.49 0.91
C PRO A 166 17.11 -20.35 0.50
N THR A 167 17.40 -20.20 -0.79
CA THR A 167 18.28 -19.19 -1.36
C THR A 167 17.54 -17.95 -1.93
N ASP A 168 16.21 -18.01 -1.98
CA ASP A 168 15.42 -16.92 -2.58
C ASP A 168 15.30 -15.76 -1.58
N LYS A 169 15.75 -14.58 -2.00
CA LYS A 169 15.68 -13.33 -1.24
C LYS A 169 14.28 -12.76 -1.27
N HIS A 170 13.39 -13.41 -0.56
CA HIS A 170 11.98 -13.07 -0.50
C HIS A 170 11.64 -12.45 0.86
N PHE A 171 10.72 -11.50 0.85
CA PHE A 171 10.10 -10.95 2.05
C PHE A 171 8.58 -10.84 1.84
N MET A 172 7.84 -10.79 2.91
CA MET A 172 6.39 -10.63 2.93
C MET A 172 6.03 -9.45 3.81
N VAL A 173 5.02 -8.69 3.42
CA VAL A 173 4.44 -7.62 4.24
C VAL A 173 3.05 -8.05 4.69
N THR A 174 2.81 -7.98 5.97
CA THR A 174 1.49 -8.19 6.56
C THR A 174 1.12 -7.02 7.46
N ILE A 175 -0.12 -6.92 7.89
CA ILE A 175 -0.63 -5.82 8.70
C ILE A 175 -1.12 -6.36 10.05
N ASP A 176 -0.87 -5.59 11.10
CA ASP A 176 -1.35 -5.87 12.45
C ASP A 176 -2.83 -5.42 12.65
N GLU A 177 -3.35 -5.58 13.86
CA GLU A 177 -4.71 -5.17 14.23
C GLU A 177 -4.94 -3.66 14.13
N ALA A 178 -3.87 -2.85 14.20
CA ALA A 178 -3.90 -1.40 14.06
C ALA A 178 -3.65 -0.93 12.63
N LEU A 179 -3.62 -1.87 11.65
CA LEU A 179 -3.32 -1.63 10.23
C LEU A 179 -1.90 -1.14 9.95
N ASN A 180 -0.97 -1.30 10.90
CA ASN A 180 0.44 -1.01 10.65
C ASN A 180 1.09 -2.17 9.92
N PRO A 181 1.87 -1.91 8.86
CA PRO A 181 2.57 -2.95 8.14
C PRO A 181 3.80 -3.43 8.93
N TYR A 182 4.07 -4.72 8.83
CA TYR A 182 5.32 -5.30 9.29
C TYR A 182 5.88 -6.29 8.28
N ILE A 183 7.20 -6.37 8.23
CA ILE A 183 7.96 -7.16 7.28
C ILE A 183 8.35 -8.48 7.92
N LEU A 184 8.09 -9.57 7.21
CA LEU A 184 8.51 -10.92 7.57
C LEU A 184 9.54 -11.40 6.56
N PHE A 185 10.52 -12.17 7.02
CA PHE A 185 11.53 -12.80 6.19
C PHE A 185 11.45 -14.33 6.28
N GLY A 186 12.06 -14.99 5.31
CA GLY A 186 12.21 -16.44 5.32
C GLY A 186 13.02 -16.93 6.53
N ASP A 187 12.83 -18.21 6.86
CA ASP A 187 13.50 -18.90 7.97
C ASP A 187 14.76 -19.68 7.57
N GLY A 188 15.13 -19.59 6.28
CA GLY A 188 16.23 -20.36 5.68
C GLY A 188 15.82 -21.73 5.12
N LYS A 189 14.57 -22.15 5.34
CA LYS A 189 13.95 -23.32 4.69
C LYS A 189 12.96 -22.87 3.62
N TYR A 190 12.12 -21.90 3.96
CA TYR A 190 11.15 -21.26 3.07
C TYR A 190 11.51 -19.79 2.92
N GLY A 191 12.32 -19.50 1.89
CA GLY A 191 12.94 -18.20 1.68
C GLY A 191 14.24 -18.03 2.48
N GLN A 192 15.15 -17.22 1.95
CA GLN A 192 16.42 -16.93 2.58
C GLN A 192 16.19 -16.14 3.87
N LYS A 193 16.90 -16.56 4.94
CA LYS A 193 17.00 -15.73 6.15
C LYS A 193 18.01 -14.61 5.89
N PRO A 194 17.67 -13.33 6.16
CA PRO A 194 18.64 -12.24 6.03
C PRO A 194 19.84 -12.47 6.95
N ALA A 195 21.04 -12.13 6.47
CA ALA A 195 22.24 -12.22 7.30
C ALA A 195 22.15 -11.27 8.48
N ALA A 196 22.53 -11.76 9.68
CA ALA A 196 22.64 -10.93 10.86
C ALA A 196 23.61 -9.76 10.58
N ASN A 197 23.32 -8.59 11.11
CA ASN A 197 24.06 -7.34 10.91
C ASN A 197 24.05 -6.79 9.46
N ALA A 198 23.33 -7.40 8.52
CA ALA A 198 23.14 -6.81 7.21
C ALA A 198 22.31 -5.51 7.32
N LYS A 199 22.66 -4.51 6.54
CA LYS A 199 22.01 -3.20 6.57
C LYS A 199 20.84 -3.15 5.60
N ILE A 200 19.69 -2.67 6.05
CA ILE A 200 18.52 -2.41 5.20
C ILE A 200 18.69 -1.04 4.54
N SER A 201 18.37 -0.94 3.28
CA SER A 201 18.44 0.30 2.51
C SER A 201 17.38 0.38 1.42
N GLU A 202 17.14 1.58 0.93
CA GLU A 202 16.20 1.86 -0.18
C GLU A 202 14.78 1.32 0.05
N VAL A 203 14.28 1.41 1.30
CA VAL A 203 12.91 1.02 1.62
C VAL A 203 11.97 2.08 1.06
N LYS A 204 11.11 1.68 0.13
CA LYS A 204 10.12 2.53 -0.55
C LYS A 204 8.82 1.76 -0.69
N PHE A 205 7.71 2.43 -0.49
CA PHE A 205 6.38 1.92 -0.77
C PHE A 205 5.41 3.08 -1.01
N TYR A 206 4.21 2.77 -1.44
CA TYR A 206 3.18 3.78 -1.62
C TYR A 206 2.21 3.77 -0.44
N LEU A 207 1.72 4.97 -0.10
CA LEU A 207 0.64 5.19 0.84
C LEU A 207 -0.63 5.57 0.07
N THR A 208 -1.76 5.06 0.50
CA THR A 208 -3.08 5.41 -0.01
C THR A 208 -4.00 5.85 1.12
N THR A 209 -5.04 6.61 0.82
CA THR A 209 -6.11 6.94 1.77
C THR A 209 -7.22 5.88 1.78
N GLY A 210 -7.03 4.77 1.06
CA GLY A 210 -8.00 3.68 0.98
C GLY A 210 -9.37 4.16 0.46
N ILE A 211 -10.44 3.76 1.11
CA ILE A 211 -11.81 4.12 0.71
C ILE A 211 -12.06 5.65 0.69
N ASN A 212 -11.34 6.41 1.51
CA ASN A 212 -11.43 7.87 1.53
C ASN A 212 -10.75 8.53 0.33
N GLY A 213 -9.99 7.76 -0.45
CA GLY A 213 -9.39 8.21 -1.70
C GLY A 213 -10.33 8.13 -2.89
N ASN A 214 -11.48 7.48 -2.76
CA ASN A 214 -12.46 7.42 -3.84
C ASN A 214 -13.06 8.80 -4.08
N VAL A 215 -13.10 9.22 -5.34
CA VAL A 215 -13.62 10.51 -5.76
C VAL A 215 -14.75 10.36 -6.78
N LYS A 216 -15.68 11.33 -6.76
CA LYS A 216 -16.74 11.42 -7.76
C LYS A 216 -16.18 11.94 -9.09
N SER A 217 -16.93 11.74 -10.16
CA SER A 217 -16.64 12.36 -11.45
C SER A 217 -16.45 13.86 -11.33
N GLY A 218 -15.47 14.44 -12.05
CA GLY A 218 -15.17 15.87 -12.09
C GLY A 218 -14.40 16.42 -10.89
N MET A 219 -13.94 15.60 -9.96
CA MET A 219 -13.25 16.08 -8.74
C MET A 219 -11.73 16.26 -8.92
N ILE A 220 -11.12 15.66 -9.93
CA ILE A 220 -9.70 15.80 -10.23
C ILE A 220 -9.56 16.80 -11.36
N THR A 221 -9.19 18.04 -11.03
CA THR A 221 -9.16 19.17 -11.97
C THR A 221 -7.81 19.89 -12.05
N SER A 222 -6.83 19.48 -11.24
CA SER A 222 -5.52 20.14 -11.24
C SER A 222 -4.76 19.85 -12.54
N VAL A 223 -4.16 20.87 -13.12
CA VAL A 223 -3.30 20.76 -14.30
C VAL A 223 -1.84 20.80 -13.85
N PRO A 224 -1.08 19.70 -14.02
CA PRO A 224 0.34 19.66 -13.66
C PRO A 224 1.19 20.63 -14.51
N SER A 225 2.29 21.11 -13.93
CA SER A 225 3.21 22.04 -14.62
C SER A 225 3.79 21.48 -15.93
N VAL A 226 3.99 20.15 -16.00
CA VAL A 226 4.41 19.46 -17.25
C VAL A 226 3.45 19.71 -18.40
N ILE A 227 2.15 19.83 -18.10
CA ILE A 227 1.09 20.10 -19.09
C ILE A 227 0.95 21.61 -19.29
N SER A 228 0.77 22.38 -18.20
CA SER A 228 0.49 23.83 -18.28
C SER A 228 1.65 24.66 -18.85
N SER A 229 2.89 24.16 -18.80
CA SER A 229 4.03 24.82 -19.47
C SER A 229 4.00 24.71 -20.99
N SER A 230 3.29 23.73 -21.54
CA SER A 230 3.20 23.49 -22.98
C SER A 230 1.81 23.77 -23.57
N VAL A 231 0.79 23.76 -22.72
CA VAL A 231 -0.63 23.94 -23.09
C VAL A 231 -1.27 24.88 -22.07
N THR A 232 -1.59 26.11 -22.47
CA THR A 232 -2.08 27.16 -21.56
C THR A 232 -3.55 27.00 -21.17
N ASP A 233 -4.34 26.37 -22.01
CA ASP A 233 -5.79 26.16 -21.87
C ASP A 233 -6.15 24.71 -21.58
N ALA A 234 -5.18 23.92 -21.14
CA ALA A 234 -5.42 22.52 -20.78
C ALA A 234 -6.41 22.39 -19.63
N THR A 235 -7.38 21.51 -19.79
CA THR A 235 -8.31 21.10 -18.72
C THR A 235 -8.15 19.64 -18.40
N VAL A 236 -8.33 19.30 -17.13
CA VAL A 236 -8.23 17.92 -16.62
C VAL A 236 -9.52 17.57 -15.91
N SER A 237 -10.07 16.40 -16.20
CA SER A 237 -11.24 15.88 -15.51
C SER A 237 -11.25 14.36 -15.49
N ASN A 238 -11.73 13.77 -14.40
CA ASN A 238 -12.11 12.37 -14.37
C ASN A 238 -13.58 12.22 -14.81
N THR A 239 -13.79 11.51 -15.89
CA THR A 239 -15.15 11.28 -16.45
C THR A 239 -15.95 10.33 -15.55
N TYR A 240 -15.29 9.36 -14.92
CA TYR A 240 -15.89 8.38 -14.02
C TYR A 240 -15.44 8.59 -12.58
N ALA A 241 -16.22 8.07 -11.63
CA ALA A 241 -15.79 7.97 -10.25
C ALA A 241 -14.62 6.96 -10.12
N ALA A 242 -13.76 7.20 -9.14
CA ALA A 242 -12.65 6.31 -8.80
C ALA A 242 -12.93 5.59 -7.48
#